data_7cab3859df1e4475eb6e45ee36e52306
#
_entry.id   7cab3859df1e4475eb6e45ee36e52306
#
_cell.length_a   1.000
_cell.length_b   1.000
_cell.length_c   1.000
_cell.angle_alpha   90.00
_cell.angle_beta   90.00
_cell.angle_gamma   90.00
#
_symmetry.space_group_name_H-M   'P 1'
#
loop_
_entity.id
_entity.type
_entity.pdbx_description
1 polymer ?
#
loop_
_entity_poly.entity_id
_entity_poly.type
_entity_poly.pdbx_seq_one_letter_code
_entity_poly.pdbx_strand_id
1 'polypeptide(L)'
;MKNKTAFTILTILGLSFLLYLSGGIFVHHGSAKNSESIAADIDLLKQMEAKTPTDFSSRKIESFSGDLTDEQEKIIAMKDDSFDNSEMTKWFEDVIILGDSIVEGGSAYEWLTPSNFSSKIGISVCTAEEQIDAAINASPSLLFMCFGVNDIENYGSQVDGFISDYREAITKIQGATPHTVIYVNAIFPPQDGVQDRLPFYGYLDEYNTKLEALCQELGVTFIDSGFILRELPELYDADGIHPVSAFYPLWFNYLADMAGLKDNE
;
A
#
# COMPACT_ATOMS: atom_id res chain seq x y z
N MET A 1 5.15 -25.15 25.82
CA MET A 1 3.72 -24.92 25.48
C MET A 1 3.49 -23.71 24.57
N LYS A 2 4.54 -23.04 24.04
CA LYS A 2 4.42 -21.81 23.20
C LYS A 2 4.22 -22.06 21.69
N ASN A 3 4.44 -23.28 21.20
CA ASN A 3 4.42 -23.53 19.74
C ASN A 3 3.05 -23.98 19.18
N LYS A 4 2.03 -24.20 20.01
CA LYS A 4 0.71 -24.63 19.52
C LYS A 4 -0.18 -23.46 19.11
N THR A 5 -0.01 -22.29 19.71
CA THR A 5 -0.84 -21.11 19.45
C THR A 5 -0.48 -20.46 18.09
N ALA A 6 0.80 -20.40 17.75
CA ALA A 6 1.25 -19.85 16.46
C ALA A 6 0.78 -20.71 15.28
N PHE A 7 0.81 -22.05 15.42
CA PHE A 7 0.34 -22.97 14.37
C PHE A 7 -1.18 -22.88 14.15
N THR A 8 -1.94 -22.58 15.20
CA THR A 8 -3.41 -22.46 15.11
C THR A 8 -3.82 -21.15 14.42
N ILE A 9 -3.07 -20.06 14.61
CA ILE A 9 -3.33 -18.77 13.96
C ILE A 9 -3.03 -18.87 12.45
N LEU A 10 -1.94 -19.51 12.08
CA LEU A 10 -1.59 -19.72 10.65
C LEU A 10 -2.62 -20.56 9.91
N THR A 11 -3.20 -21.60 10.58
CA THR A 11 -4.24 -22.46 9.97
C THR A 11 -5.58 -21.71 9.82
N ILE A 12 -5.91 -20.79 10.72
CA ILE A 12 -7.15 -20.00 10.63
C ILE A 12 -7.04 -18.97 9.50
N LEU A 13 -5.89 -18.33 9.31
CA LEU A 13 -5.66 -17.38 8.21
C LEU A 13 -5.68 -18.07 6.84
N GLY A 14 -5.06 -19.25 6.72
CA GLY A 14 -5.10 -20.03 5.49
C GLY A 14 -6.50 -20.55 5.12
N LEU A 15 -7.33 -20.90 6.11
CA LEU A 15 -8.72 -21.32 5.88
C LEU A 15 -9.63 -20.12 5.52
N SER A 16 -9.38 -18.95 6.06
CA SER A 16 -10.13 -17.74 5.71
C SER A 16 -9.89 -17.32 4.27
N PHE A 17 -8.66 -17.45 3.79
CA PHE A 17 -8.28 -17.16 2.40
C PHE A 17 -8.91 -18.17 1.42
N LEU A 18 -8.92 -19.46 1.76
CA LEU A 18 -9.58 -20.50 0.95
C LEU A 18 -11.11 -20.37 0.91
N LEU A 19 -11.74 -19.90 2.01
CA LEU A 19 -13.17 -19.60 2.05
C LEU A 19 -13.53 -18.33 1.28
N TYR A 20 -12.63 -17.36 1.22
CA TYR A 20 -12.80 -16.17 0.40
C TYR A 20 -12.76 -16.50 -1.09
N LEU A 21 -11.84 -17.37 -1.53
CA LEU A 21 -11.78 -17.84 -2.92
C LEU A 21 -12.94 -18.77 -3.32
N SER A 22 -13.58 -19.42 -2.36
CA SER A 22 -14.71 -20.35 -2.63
C SER A 22 -16.09 -19.75 -2.38
N GLY A 23 -16.20 -18.62 -1.69
CA GLY A 23 -17.45 -18.02 -1.20
C GLY A 23 -17.89 -16.73 -1.88
N GLY A 24 -17.09 -16.20 -2.78
CA GLY A 24 -17.34 -14.91 -3.45
C GLY A 24 -18.38 -14.93 -4.57
N ILE A 25 -19.24 -15.93 -4.63
CA ILE A 25 -20.44 -15.81 -5.44
C ILE A 25 -21.56 -15.31 -4.54
N PHE A 26 -21.98 -14.11 -4.47
CA PHE A 26 -22.83 -13.40 -3.81
C PHE A 26 -24.00 -12.91 -4.14
N VAL A 27 -24.84 -12.93 -3.68
CA VAL A 27 -26.22 -12.55 -3.82
C VAL A 27 -26.35 -11.03 -3.72
N HIS A 28 -26.33 -10.40 -4.87
CA HIS A 28 -27.01 -9.12 -4.99
C HIS A 28 -28.43 -9.39 -5.50
N HIS A 29 -29.44 -9.03 -4.72
CA HIS A 29 -30.83 -9.05 -5.14
C HIS A 29 -31.00 -7.96 -6.22
N GLY A 30 -30.75 -8.33 -7.48
CA GLY A 30 -30.98 -7.53 -8.65
C GLY A 30 -31.56 -8.42 -9.74
N SER A 31 -32.72 -8.07 -10.22
CA SER A 31 -33.44 -8.53 -11.41
C SER A 31 -32.75 -9.62 -12.24
N ALA A 32 -33.42 -10.74 -12.47
CA ALA A 32 -32.94 -11.84 -13.31
C ALA A 32 -32.41 -11.30 -14.65
N LYS A 33 -31.07 -11.29 -14.82
CA LYS A 33 -30.45 -11.03 -16.10
C LYS A 33 -30.85 -12.12 -17.08
N ASN A 34 -31.28 -11.73 -18.27
CA ASN A 34 -31.65 -12.62 -19.35
C ASN A 34 -30.42 -13.45 -19.78
N SER A 35 -30.63 -14.70 -20.23
CA SER A 35 -29.56 -15.62 -20.65
C SER A 35 -28.60 -15.04 -21.72
N GLU A 36 -29.09 -14.09 -22.54
CA GLU A 36 -28.28 -13.37 -23.51
C GLU A 36 -27.27 -12.39 -22.87
N SER A 37 -27.64 -11.77 -21.73
CA SER A 37 -26.74 -10.90 -20.98
C SER A 37 -25.61 -11.70 -20.32
N ILE A 38 -25.89 -12.87 -19.82
CA ILE A 38 -24.88 -13.77 -19.20
C ILE A 38 -23.91 -14.29 -20.28
N ALA A 39 -24.41 -14.64 -21.46
CA ALA A 39 -23.58 -15.07 -22.58
C ALA A 39 -22.64 -13.93 -23.07
N ALA A 40 -23.13 -12.70 -23.09
CA ALA A 40 -22.32 -11.52 -23.45
C ALA A 40 -21.24 -11.22 -22.39
N ASP A 41 -21.57 -11.36 -21.11
CA ASP A 41 -20.62 -11.18 -20.01
C ASP A 41 -19.51 -12.26 -20.04
N ILE A 42 -19.86 -13.52 -20.36
CA ILE A 42 -18.91 -14.63 -20.54
C ILE A 42 -18.01 -14.42 -21.78
N ASP A 43 -18.56 -13.90 -22.87
CA ASP A 43 -17.79 -13.63 -24.09
C ASP A 43 -16.85 -12.45 -23.89
N LEU A 44 -17.25 -11.42 -23.10
CA LEU A 44 -16.42 -10.33 -22.68
C LEU A 44 -15.25 -10.81 -21.80
N LEU A 45 -15.51 -11.69 -20.83
CA LEU A 45 -14.47 -12.27 -19.98
C LEU A 45 -13.46 -13.08 -20.81
N LYS A 46 -13.93 -13.89 -21.78
CA LYS A 46 -13.03 -14.62 -22.70
C LYS A 46 -12.22 -13.69 -23.61
N GLN A 47 -12.78 -12.56 -24.01
CA GLN A 47 -12.06 -11.55 -24.78
C GLN A 47 -11.04 -10.80 -23.92
N MET A 48 -11.32 -10.61 -22.63
CA MET A 48 -10.36 -10.05 -21.68
C MET A 48 -9.21 -11.02 -21.39
N GLU A 49 -9.52 -12.31 -21.17
CA GLU A 49 -8.50 -13.39 -21.04
C GLU A 49 -7.64 -13.53 -22.31
N ALA A 50 -8.25 -13.42 -23.50
CA ALA A 50 -7.54 -13.49 -24.79
C ALA A 50 -6.69 -12.21 -25.08
N LYS A 51 -6.97 -11.11 -24.40
CA LYS A 51 -6.20 -9.86 -24.48
C LYS A 51 -5.14 -9.74 -23.39
N THR A 52 -4.97 -10.74 -22.52
CA THR A 52 -3.85 -10.76 -21.59
C THR A 52 -2.57 -10.77 -22.45
N PRO A 53 -1.75 -9.71 -22.44
CA PRO A 53 -0.57 -9.67 -23.26
C PRO A 53 0.36 -10.81 -22.83
N THR A 54 0.74 -11.67 -23.75
CA THR A 54 1.71 -12.72 -23.57
C THR A 54 3.15 -12.22 -23.38
N ASP A 55 3.30 -10.91 -23.09
CA ASP A 55 4.59 -10.22 -23.03
C ASP A 55 4.92 -9.63 -21.65
N PHE A 56 4.41 -10.24 -20.57
CA PHE A 56 4.83 -9.85 -19.22
C PHE A 56 6.24 -10.33 -18.86
N SER A 57 6.77 -11.35 -19.53
CA SER A 57 8.07 -11.95 -19.21
C SER A 57 9.27 -11.08 -19.64
N SER A 58 9.07 -10.01 -20.40
CA SER A 58 10.13 -9.14 -20.91
C SER A 58 10.12 -7.73 -20.30
N ARG A 59 9.09 -7.33 -19.56
CA ARG A 59 9.16 -6.09 -18.77
C ARG A 59 9.96 -6.37 -17.50
N LYS A 60 11.28 -6.17 -17.58
CA LYS A 60 12.06 -5.87 -16.38
C LYS A 60 11.36 -4.70 -15.68
N ILE A 61 11.12 -4.84 -14.39
CA ILE A 61 10.91 -3.68 -13.52
C ILE A 61 12.16 -2.83 -13.74
N GLU A 62 12.08 -1.83 -14.64
CA GLU A 62 13.04 -0.73 -14.63
C GLU A 62 12.70 0.00 -13.35
N SER A 63 13.32 -0.50 -12.26
CA SER A 63 13.25 0.13 -10.96
C SER A 63 13.39 1.64 -11.15
N PHE A 64 12.77 2.43 -10.26
CA PHE A 64 13.20 3.79 -9.93
C PHE A 64 14.68 3.72 -9.47
N SER A 65 15.58 3.36 -10.38
CA SER A 65 16.99 3.09 -10.15
C SER A 65 17.79 4.31 -10.56
N GLY A 66 17.70 5.32 -9.70
CA GLY A 66 18.77 6.29 -9.54
C GLY A 66 19.72 5.84 -8.44
N ASP A 67 20.94 6.36 -8.39
CA ASP A 67 21.79 6.25 -7.21
C ASP A 67 21.00 6.78 -5.99
N LEU A 68 21.17 6.12 -4.83
CA LEU A 68 20.53 6.57 -3.58
C LEU A 68 20.96 8.00 -3.25
N THR A 69 20.03 8.77 -2.70
CA THR A 69 20.38 10.07 -2.10
C THR A 69 21.15 9.89 -0.78
N ASP A 70 21.86 10.93 -0.34
CA ASP A 70 22.57 10.90 0.96
C ASP A 70 21.63 10.54 2.13
N GLU A 71 20.36 10.98 2.09
CA GLU A 71 19.32 10.66 3.08
C GLU A 71 18.93 9.19 3.02
N GLN A 72 18.75 8.64 1.82
CA GLN A 72 18.41 7.22 1.64
C GLN A 72 19.56 6.31 2.08
N GLU A 73 20.82 6.67 1.76
CA GLU A 73 22.00 5.94 2.25
C GLU A 73 22.07 5.92 3.79
N LYS A 74 21.75 7.04 4.45
CA LYS A 74 21.68 7.09 5.92
C LYS A 74 20.63 6.12 6.48
N ILE A 75 19.44 6.06 5.89
CA ILE A 75 18.39 5.14 6.31
C ILE A 75 18.84 3.68 6.16
N ILE A 76 19.45 3.33 5.03
CA ILE A 76 19.96 1.96 4.83
C ILE A 76 21.07 1.61 5.84
N ALA A 77 21.94 2.56 6.17
CA ALA A 77 23.00 2.36 7.17
C ALA A 77 22.47 2.07 8.58
N MET A 78 21.23 2.49 8.90
CA MET A 78 20.60 2.26 10.21
C MET A 78 20.03 0.85 10.39
N LYS A 79 20.14 -0.05 9.41
CA LYS A 79 19.46 -1.36 9.42
C LYS A 79 19.73 -2.24 10.65
N ASP A 80 20.90 -2.10 11.25
CA ASP A 80 21.33 -2.86 12.42
C ASP A 80 21.27 -2.04 13.73
N ASP A 81 20.72 -0.83 13.68
CA ASP A 81 20.60 0.05 14.83
C ASP A 81 19.47 -0.41 15.77
N SER A 82 19.58 -0.01 17.03
CA SER A 82 18.46 -0.12 17.97
C SER A 82 17.65 1.17 17.96
N PHE A 83 16.35 1.06 17.77
CA PHE A 83 15.44 2.20 17.71
C PHE A 83 14.69 2.40 19.03
N ASP A 84 14.50 3.67 19.40
CA ASP A 84 13.68 4.06 20.56
C ASP A 84 12.27 4.44 20.09
N ASN A 85 11.28 3.59 20.38
CA ASN A 85 9.88 3.83 20.03
C ASN A 85 9.34 5.11 20.67
N SER A 86 9.85 5.50 21.85
CA SER A 86 9.37 6.67 22.55
C SER A 86 9.76 7.97 21.85
N GLU A 87 10.93 8.00 21.21
CA GLU A 87 11.39 9.11 20.40
C GLU A 87 10.61 9.19 19.09
N MET A 88 10.50 8.07 18.36
CA MET A 88 9.69 8.01 17.12
C MET A 88 8.24 8.45 17.37
N THR A 89 7.63 8.00 18.48
CA THR A 89 6.27 8.40 18.83
C THR A 89 6.10 9.91 18.99
N LYS A 90 7.11 10.62 19.49
CA LYS A 90 7.07 12.09 19.59
C LYS A 90 7.10 12.75 18.22
N TRP A 91 7.94 12.25 17.28
CA TRP A 91 7.97 12.80 15.93
C TRP A 91 6.63 12.69 15.21
N PHE A 92 5.87 11.63 15.49
CA PHE A 92 4.56 11.37 14.88
C PHE A 92 3.38 11.90 15.71
N GLU A 93 3.61 12.78 16.69
CA GLU A 93 2.52 13.48 17.36
C GLU A 93 1.70 14.29 16.33
N ASP A 94 0.37 14.12 16.34
CA ASP A 94 -0.56 14.74 15.37
C ASP A 94 -0.32 14.35 13.89
N VAL A 95 0.21 13.14 13.66
CA VAL A 95 0.42 12.55 12.33
C VAL A 95 -0.43 11.31 12.17
N ILE A 96 -1.10 11.16 11.02
CA ILE A 96 -1.81 9.94 10.64
C ILE A 96 -1.10 9.28 9.45
N ILE A 97 -0.95 7.96 9.51
CA ILE A 97 -0.56 7.12 8.39
C ILE A 97 -1.81 6.34 7.97
N LEU A 98 -2.29 6.63 6.78
CA LEU A 98 -3.51 6.10 6.17
C LEU A 98 -3.15 5.08 5.10
N GLY A 99 -3.70 3.86 5.16
CA GLY A 99 -3.37 2.88 4.14
C GLY A 99 -3.93 1.47 4.33
N ASP A 100 -3.29 0.55 3.63
CA ASP A 100 -3.68 -0.85 3.54
C ASP A 100 -2.94 -1.76 4.56
N SER A 101 -2.71 -3.03 4.20
CA SER A 101 -2.06 -4.03 5.06
C SER A 101 -0.62 -3.69 5.43
N ILE A 102 0.10 -2.92 4.59
CA ILE A 102 1.47 -2.48 4.93
C ILE A 102 1.41 -1.50 6.11
N VAL A 103 0.47 -0.56 6.09
CA VAL A 103 0.26 0.38 7.20
C VAL A 103 -0.24 -0.34 8.46
N GLU A 104 -1.16 -1.28 8.30
CA GLU A 104 -1.67 -2.11 9.40
C GLU A 104 -0.56 -2.89 10.11
N GLY A 105 0.44 -3.38 9.36
CA GLY A 105 1.63 -4.02 9.93
C GLY A 105 2.40 -3.08 10.87
N GLY A 106 2.54 -1.80 10.53
CA GLY A 106 3.17 -0.78 11.40
C GLY A 106 2.46 -0.64 12.74
N SER A 107 1.12 -0.65 12.73
CA SER A 107 0.30 -0.67 13.94
C SER A 107 0.47 -1.97 14.73
N ALA A 108 0.46 -3.12 14.05
CA ALA A 108 0.54 -4.43 14.67
C ALA A 108 1.88 -4.72 15.37
N TYR A 109 2.96 -4.11 14.89
CA TYR A 109 4.29 -4.24 15.52
C TYR A 109 4.57 -3.20 16.62
N GLU A 110 3.60 -2.32 16.91
CA GLU A 110 3.64 -1.36 18.04
C GLU A 110 4.85 -0.40 18.01
N TRP A 111 5.32 -0.02 16.80
CA TRP A 111 6.40 0.95 16.66
C TRP A 111 5.96 2.40 16.94
N LEU A 112 4.71 2.73 16.64
CA LEU A 112 4.06 4.00 16.96
C LEU A 112 2.76 3.72 17.73
N THR A 113 2.08 4.77 18.19
CA THR A 113 0.81 4.60 18.89
C THR A 113 -0.32 4.21 17.93
N PRO A 114 -1.33 3.42 18.34
CA PRO A 114 -2.45 3.05 17.47
C PRO A 114 -3.19 4.25 16.87
N SER A 115 -3.17 5.41 17.54
CA SER A 115 -3.79 6.64 17.04
C SER A 115 -3.10 7.25 15.82
N ASN A 116 -1.87 6.82 15.52
CA ASN A 116 -1.16 7.25 14.32
C ASN A 116 -1.61 6.52 13.05
N PHE A 117 -2.48 5.52 13.17
CA PHE A 117 -2.85 4.69 12.03
C PHE A 117 -4.35 4.75 11.73
N SER A 118 -4.66 4.88 10.45
CA SER A 118 -5.99 4.65 9.90
C SER A 118 -5.86 3.66 8.76
N SER A 119 -5.97 2.36 9.06
CA SER A 119 -5.61 1.29 8.14
C SER A 119 -6.55 0.09 8.24
N LYS A 120 -6.46 -0.80 7.25
CA LYS A 120 -7.18 -2.08 7.27
C LYS A 120 -6.54 -3.03 6.27
N ILE A 121 -6.41 -4.31 6.66
CA ILE A 121 -5.92 -5.36 5.79
C ILE A 121 -6.84 -5.54 4.58
N GLY A 122 -6.27 -5.64 3.38
CA GLY A 122 -6.97 -6.00 2.14
C GLY A 122 -7.81 -4.90 1.51
N ILE A 123 -7.72 -3.65 1.98
CA ILE A 123 -8.42 -2.53 1.35
C ILE A 123 -7.63 -1.93 0.19
N SER A 124 -8.36 -1.42 -0.77
CA SER A 124 -7.88 -0.56 -1.86
C SER A 124 -8.34 0.88 -1.62
N VAL A 125 -7.74 1.85 -2.29
CA VAL A 125 -8.10 3.27 -2.15
C VAL A 125 -9.60 3.51 -2.38
N CYS A 126 -10.22 2.83 -3.35
CA CYS A 126 -11.66 2.94 -3.64
C CYS A 126 -12.57 2.30 -2.57
N THR A 127 -12.03 1.49 -1.66
CA THR A 127 -12.80 0.86 -0.58
C THR A 127 -12.43 1.38 0.81
N ALA A 128 -11.57 2.41 0.87
CA ALA A 128 -11.01 2.96 2.11
C ALA A 128 -11.85 4.09 2.73
N GLU A 129 -13.14 4.22 2.38
CA GLU A 129 -13.99 5.33 2.83
C GLU A 129 -13.99 5.50 4.36
N GLU A 130 -14.14 4.40 5.10
CA GLU A 130 -14.13 4.40 6.57
C GLU A 130 -12.81 4.93 7.14
N GLN A 131 -11.67 4.52 6.57
CA GLN A 131 -10.34 4.93 7.00
C GLN A 131 -10.05 6.39 6.62
N ILE A 132 -10.48 6.81 5.45
CA ILE A 132 -10.39 8.21 5.01
C ILE A 132 -11.20 9.11 5.92
N ASP A 133 -12.43 8.73 6.24
CA ASP A 133 -13.30 9.49 7.13
C ASP A 133 -12.73 9.55 8.56
N ALA A 134 -12.13 8.46 9.05
CA ALA A 134 -11.47 8.44 10.34
C ALA A 134 -10.26 9.40 10.38
N ALA A 135 -9.44 9.42 9.33
CA ALA A 135 -8.31 10.34 9.19
C ALA A 135 -8.79 11.81 9.11
N ILE A 136 -9.85 12.09 8.35
CA ILE A 136 -10.48 13.43 8.29
C ILE A 136 -10.99 13.86 9.68
N ASN A 137 -11.66 12.97 10.40
CA ASN A 137 -12.20 13.26 11.72
C ASN A 137 -11.11 13.50 12.78
N ALA A 138 -9.94 12.85 12.64
CA ALA A 138 -8.77 13.12 13.47
C ALA A 138 -8.17 14.50 13.18
N SER A 139 -8.34 15.02 11.97
CA SER A 139 -7.89 16.35 11.53
C SER A 139 -6.41 16.61 11.82
N PRO A 140 -5.49 15.72 11.41
CA PRO A 140 -4.08 15.80 11.75
C PRO A 140 -3.39 16.98 11.06
N SER A 141 -2.26 17.43 11.60
CA SER A 141 -1.40 18.42 10.91
C SER A 141 -0.74 17.83 9.67
N LEU A 142 -0.45 16.52 9.68
CA LEU A 142 0.20 15.82 8.60
C LEU A 142 -0.39 14.42 8.37
N LEU A 143 -0.55 14.04 7.11
CA LEU A 143 -1.10 12.76 6.68
C LEU A 143 -0.20 12.11 5.64
N PHE A 144 0.21 10.86 5.89
CA PHE A 144 0.81 10.00 4.88
C PHE A 144 -0.24 9.05 4.30
N MET A 145 -0.38 9.00 2.98
CA MET A 145 -1.26 8.06 2.28
C MET A 145 -0.42 6.95 1.63
N CYS A 146 -0.70 5.70 1.97
CA CYS A 146 0.08 4.53 1.58
C CYS A 146 -0.86 3.41 1.11
N PHE A 147 -1.44 3.53 -0.09
CA PHE A 147 -2.26 2.53 -0.75
C PHE A 147 -1.58 2.03 -2.02
N GLY A 148 -1.96 0.86 -2.48
CA GLY A 148 -1.60 0.40 -3.81
C GLY A 148 -1.31 -1.08 -3.93
N VAL A 149 -0.87 -1.75 -2.87
CA VAL A 149 -0.53 -3.19 -2.91
C VAL A 149 -1.74 -4.04 -3.30
N ASN A 150 -2.94 -3.72 -2.79
CA ASN A 150 -4.18 -4.38 -3.20
C ASN A 150 -4.77 -3.76 -4.48
N ASP A 151 -4.53 -2.47 -4.70
CA ASP A 151 -5.04 -1.76 -5.87
C ASP A 151 -4.44 -2.31 -7.17
N ILE A 152 -3.12 -2.59 -7.18
CA ILE A 152 -2.44 -3.08 -8.38
C ILE A 152 -2.99 -4.45 -8.85
N GLU A 153 -3.47 -5.29 -7.92
CA GLU A 153 -4.19 -6.53 -8.25
C GLU A 153 -5.59 -6.23 -8.78
N ASN A 154 -6.33 -5.32 -8.13
CA ASN A 154 -7.72 -5.03 -8.44
C ASN A 154 -7.90 -4.31 -9.79
N TYR A 155 -7.02 -3.36 -10.11
CA TYR A 155 -7.08 -2.57 -11.33
C TYR A 155 -6.26 -3.19 -12.47
N GLY A 156 -5.20 -3.95 -12.19
CA GLY A 156 -4.31 -4.55 -13.19
C GLY A 156 -3.80 -3.50 -14.19
N SER A 157 -4.15 -3.64 -15.47
CA SER A 157 -3.77 -2.66 -16.52
C SER A 157 -4.65 -1.38 -16.55
N GLN A 158 -5.64 -1.27 -15.68
CA GLN A 158 -6.55 -0.11 -15.62
C GLN A 158 -6.01 0.98 -14.69
N VAL A 159 -4.76 1.38 -14.88
CA VAL A 159 -4.05 2.35 -14.03
C VAL A 159 -4.81 3.66 -13.87
N ASP A 160 -5.47 4.16 -14.93
CA ASP A 160 -6.24 5.42 -14.89
C ASP A 160 -7.44 5.34 -13.91
N GLY A 161 -8.02 4.16 -13.70
CA GLY A 161 -9.07 3.94 -12.70
C GLY A 161 -8.55 4.16 -11.28
N PHE A 162 -7.41 3.54 -10.96
CA PHE A 162 -6.70 3.74 -9.69
C PHE A 162 -6.38 5.23 -9.45
N ILE A 163 -5.83 5.91 -10.46
CA ILE A 163 -5.48 7.34 -10.36
C ILE A 163 -6.72 8.20 -10.13
N SER A 164 -7.86 7.85 -10.76
CA SER A 164 -9.14 8.54 -10.54
C SER A 164 -9.60 8.43 -9.08
N ASP A 165 -9.56 7.22 -8.51
CA ASP A 165 -10.02 6.99 -7.14
C ASP A 165 -9.04 7.59 -6.11
N TYR A 166 -7.73 7.54 -6.40
CA TYR A 166 -6.73 8.21 -5.57
C TYR A 166 -6.92 9.74 -5.56
N ARG A 167 -7.24 10.33 -6.71
CA ARG A 167 -7.60 11.75 -6.87
C ARG A 167 -8.81 12.11 -6.01
N GLU A 168 -9.85 11.29 -6.05
CA GLU A 168 -11.05 11.50 -5.25
C GLU A 168 -10.72 11.51 -3.75
N ALA A 169 -9.93 10.54 -3.29
CA ALA A 169 -9.51 10.44 -1.91
C ALA A 169 -8.71 11.68 -1.45
N ILE A 170 -7.68 12.09 -2.21
CA ILE A 170 -6.88 13.29 -1.88
C ILE A 170 -7.77 14.54 -1.87
N THR A 171 -8.62 14.73 -2.87
CA THR A 171 -9.48 15.91 -2.98
C THR A 171 -10.48 15.99 -1.82
N LYS A 172 -11.05 14.84 -1.41
CA LYS A 172 -11.94 14.72 -0.25
C LYS A 172 -11.22 15.18 1.03
N ILE A 173 -9.99 14.71 1.26
CA ILE A 173 -9.20 15.07 2.44
C ILE A 173 -8.84 16.56 2.41
N GLN A 174 -8.32 17.08 1.30
CA GLN A 174 -7.98 18.51 1.14
C GLN A 174 -9.19 19.43 1.36
N GLY A 175 -10.37 19.01 0.89
CA GLY A 175 -11.61 19.77 1.08
C GLY A 175 -12.11 19.79 2.52
N ALA A 176 -11.91 18.71 3.26
CA ALA A 176 -12.37 18.56 4.64
C ALA A 176 -11.36 19.12 5.66
N THR A 177 -10.05 18.93 5.42
CA THR A 177 -8.95 19.33 6.32
C THR A 177 -7.90 20.16 5.57
N PRO A 178 -8.20 21.41 5.17
CA PRO A 178 -7.34 22.22 4.31
C PRO A 178 -6.00 22.62 4.94
N HIS A 179 -5.82 22.42 6.23
CA HIS A 179 -4.56 22.65 6.95
C HIS A 179 -3.65 21.42 6.99
N THR A 180 -4.18 20.24 6.69
CA THR A 180 -3.41 18.99 6.71
C THR A 180 -2.43 18.94 5.54
N VAL A 181 -1.15 18.76 5.84
CA VAL A 181 -0.11 18.54 4.82
C VAL A 181 -0.19 17.06 4.41
N ILE A 182 -0.30 16.79 3.11
CA ILE A 182 -0.47 15.43 2.59
C ILE A 182 0.81 14.97 1.88
N TYR A 183 1.30 13.80 2.28
CA TYR A 183 2.33 13.04 1.59
C TYR A 183 1.72 11.75 1.04
N VAL A 184 2.12 11.37 -0.16
CA VAL A 184 1.70 10.12 -0.81
C VAL A 184 2.93 9.24 -1.00
N ASN A 185 2.92 8.06 -0.41
CA ASN A 185 3.98 7.09 -0.58
C ASN A 185 3.79 6.29 -1.87
N ALA A 186 4.86 6.08 -2.62
CA ALA A 186 4.87 5.16 -3.75
C ALA A 186 4.38 3.77 -3.34
N ILE A 187 3.76 3.05 -4.25
CA ILE A 187 3.42 1.65 -4.03
C ILE A 187 4.72 0.87 -3.83
N PHE A 188 4.80 0.11 -2.75
CA PHE A 188 5.98 -0.68 -2.44
C PHE A 188 6.23 -1.76 -3.50
N PRO A 189 7.49 -1.96 -3.91
CA PRO A 189 7.84 -3.02 -4.85
C PRO A 189 7.65 -4.40 -4.19
N PRO A 190 7.33 -5.45 -4.94
CA PRO A 190 7.44 -6.81 -4.45
C PRO A 190 8.91 -7.27 -4.49
N GLN A 191 9.24 -8.31 -3.71
CA GLN A 191 10.53 -8.99 -3.79
C GLN A 191 10.72 -9.61 -5.18
N ASP A 192 11.97 -9.71 -5.62
CA ASP A 192 12.34 -10.35 -6.88
C ASP A 192 11.71 -11.75 -7.03
N GLY A 193 11.16 -12.04 -8.21
CA GLY A 193 10.48 -13.30 -8.52
C GLY A 193 8.99 -13.34 -8.13
N VAL A 194 8.48 -12.39 -7.37
CA VAL A 194 7.03 -12.31 -7.07
C VAL A 194 6.23 -12.01 -8.32
N GLN A 195 6.76 -11.18 -9.23
CA GLN A 195 6.12 -10.85 -10.50
C GLN A 195 5.85 -12.08 -11.38
N ASP A 196 6.67 -13.16 -11.27
CA ASP A 196 6.45 -14.40 -12.04
C ASP A 196 5.13 -15.08 -11.67
N ARG A 197 4.69 -14.93 -10.42
CA ARG A 197 3.42 -15.50 -9.92
C ARG A 197 2.28 -14.48 -9.85
N LEU A 198 2.60 -13.19 -9.80
CA LEU A 198 1.66 -12.07 -9.72
C LEU A 198 1.99 -11.03 -10.82
N PRO A 199 1.62 -11.31 -12.08
CA PRO A 199 2.05 -10.53 -13.24
C PRO A 199 1.57 -9.07 -13.25
N PHE A 200 0.54 -8.73 -12.49
CA PHE A 200 0.05 -7.37 -12.39
C PHE A 200 1.08 -6.39 -11.79
N TYR A 201 2.08 -6.87 -11.04
CA TYR A 201 3.20 -6.04 -10.61
C TYR A 201 4.07 -5.52 -11.75
N GLY A 202 3.93 -6.06 -12.97
CA GLY A 202 4.55 -5.49 -14.17
C GLY A 202 4.05 -4.09 -14.56
N TYR A 203 3.00 -3.61 -13.93
CA TYR A 203 2.50 -2.23 -14.10
C TYR A 203 2.97 -1.27 -13.00
N LEU A 204 3.73 -1.73 -12.00
CA LEU A 204 4.08 -0.94 -10.82
C LEU A 204 4.70 0.43 -11.17
N ASP A 205 5.63 0.45 -12.14
CA ASP A 205 6.29 1.69 -12.56
C ASP A 205 5.30 2.68 -13.19
N GLU A 206 4.34 2.18 -13.98
CA GLU A 206 3.28 3.02 -14.55
C GLU A 206 2.38 3.60 -13.46
N TYR A 207 2.00 2.78 -12.46
CA TYR A 207 1.24 3.25 -11.29
C TYR A 207 1.96 4.36 -10.56
N ASN A 208 3.22 4.14 -10.17
CA ASN A 208 4.00 5.11 -9.42
C ASN A 208 4.28 6.38 -10.22
N THR A 209 4.58 6.26 -11.53
CA THR A 209 4.78 7.42 -12.40
C THR A 209 3.51 8.29 -12.50
N LYS A 210 2.34 7.66 -12.67
CA LYS A 210 1.08 8.41 -12.75
C LYS A 210 0.65 8.96 -11.38
N LEU A 211 0.95 8.24 -10.30
CA LEU A 211 0.67 8.70 -8.94
C LEU A 211 1.53 9.92 -8.58
N GLU A 212 2.80 9.93 -8.94
CA GLU A 212 3.68 11.10 -8.80
C GLU A 212 3.14 12.30 -9.59
N ALA A 213 2.74 12.09 -10.85
CA ALA A 213 2.16 13.16 -11.67
C ALA A 213 0.85 13.71 -11.06
N LEU A 214 0.01 12.84 -10.48
CA LEU A 214 -1.18 13.24 -9.74
C LEU A 214 -0.83 14.11 -8.53
N CYS A 215 0.18 13.72 -7.76
CA CYS A 215 0.63 14.48 -6.60
C CYS A 215 1.10 15.88 -6.99
N GLN A 216 1.88 16.00 -8.06
CA GLN A 216 2.30 17.29 -8.62
C GLN A 216 1.11 18.16 -9.03
N GLU A 217 0.11 17.57 -9.69
CA GLU A 217 -1.12 18.29 -10.11
C GLU A 217 -1.92 18.82 -8.90
N LEU A 218 -2.05 18.00 -7.85
CA LEU A 218 -2.85 18.35 -6.67
C LEU A 218 -2.09 19.13 -5.61
N GLY A 219 -0.78 19.39 -5.83
CA GLY A 219 0.06 20.14 -4.88
C GLY A 219 0.30 19.38 -3.57
N VAL A 220 0.38 18.05 -3.61
CA VAL A 220 0.78 17.18 -2.50
C VAL A 220 2.15 16.58 -2.76
N THR A 221 2.85 16.12 -1.72
CA THR A 221 4.22 15.61 -1.85
C THR A 221 4.19 14.10 -2.13
N PHE A 222 4.86 13.67 -3.21
CA PHE A 222 5.13 12.25 -3.48
C PHE A 222 6.48 11.86 -2.86
N ILE A 223 6.54 10.67 -2.23
CA ILE A 223 7.76 10.09 -1.68
C ILE A 223 7.89 8.63 -2.08
N ASP A 224 9.10 8.17 -2.43
CA ASP A 224 9.39 6.75 -2.69
C ASP A 224 10.16 6.15 -1.51
N SER A 225 9.46 5.42 -0.64
CA SER A 225 10.07 4.62 0.42
C SER A 225 10.45 3.20 -0.04
N GLY A 226 10.14 2.84 -1.27
CA GLY A 226 10.37 1.49 -1.82
C GLY A 226 11.85 1.11 -1.92
N PHE A 227 12.77 2.09 -1.91
CA PHE A 227 14.20 1.85 -1.90
C PHE A 227 14.64 0.98 -0.71
N ILE A 228 13.99 1.11 0.45
CA ILE A 228 14.33 0.33 1.66
C ILE A 228 14.20 -1.16 1.36
N LEU A 229 13.12 -1.59 0.73
CA LEU A 229 12.86 -2.99 0.40
C LEU A 229 13.68 -3.47 -0.81
N ARG A 230 14.05 -2.57 -1.73
CA ARG A 230 14.95 -2.90 -2.84
C ARG A 230 16.39 -3.17 -2.37
N GLU A 231 16.89 -2.35 -1.45
CA GLU A 231 18.26 -2.47 -0.92
C GLU A 231 18.39 -3.53 0.19
N LEU A 232 17.32 -3.81 0.92
CA LEU A 232 17.29 -4.74 2.05
C LEU A 232 16.20 -5.82 1.83
N PRO A 233 16.37 -6.73 0.83
CA PRO A 233 15.35 -7.73 0.51
C PRO A 233 15.08 -8.75 1.62
N GLU A 234 15.96 -8.86 2.62
CA GLU A 234 15.72 -9.63 3.83
C GLU A 234 14.60 -9.06 4.73
N LEU A 235 14.15 -7.84 4.46
CA LEU A 235 13.03 -7.20 5.17
C LEU A 235 11.64 -7.61 4.66
N TYR A 236 11.56 -8.41 3.58
CA TYR A 236 10.30 -9.03 3.20
C TYR A 236 9.95 -10.23 4.08
N ASP A 237 8.67 -10.42 4.34
CA ASP A 237 8.15 -11.70 4.84
C ASP A 237 8.17 -12.76 3.73
N ALA A 238 7.86 -14.00 4.09
CA ALA A 238 7.90 -15.16 3.21
C ALA A 238 7.02 -15.05 1.93
N ASP A 239 6.05 -14.13 1.90
CA ASP A 239 5.21 -13.89 0.73
C ASP A 239 5.89 -12.96 -0.30
N GLY A 240 6.97 -12.26 0.08
CA GLY A 240 7.71 -11.33 -0.76
C GLY A 240 6.96 -10.04 -1.09
N ILE A 241 5.92 -9.71 -0.32
CA ILE A 241 5.09 -8.50 -0.47
C ILE A 241 5.08 -7.71 0.83
N HIS A 242 4.73 -8.36 1.94
CA HIS A 242 4.64 -7.71 3.24
C HIS A 242 6.00 -7.60 3.90
N PRO A 243 6.32 -6.47 4.53
CA PRO A 243 7.56 -6.31 5.28
C PRO A 243 7.47 -6.94 6.67
N VAL A 244 8.63 -7.38 7.18
CA VAL A 244 8.79 -7.80 8.57
C VAL A 244 8.93 -6.61 9.52
N SER A 245 8.84 -6.84 10.83
CA SER A 245 8.91 -5.79 11.86
C SER A 245 10.12 -4.85 11.73
N ALA A 246 11.28 -5.36 11.33
CA ALA A 246 12.50 -4.57 11.21
C ALA A 246 12.48 -3.50 10.10
N PHE A 247 11.55 -3.58 9.15
CA PHE A 247 11.33 -2.56 8.13
C PHE A 247 10.79 -1.24 8.70
N TYR A 248 9.86 -1.33 9.66
CA TYR A 248 9.06 -0.18 10.08
C TYR A 248 9.87 0.95 10.72
N PRO A 249 10.85 0.71 11.61
CA PRO A 249 11.65 1.80 12.14
C PRO A 249 12.46 2.54 11.06
N LEU A 250 12.96 1.84 10.02
CA LEU A 250 13.63 2.48 8.89
C LEU A 250 12.64 3.34 8.10
N TRP A 251 11.46 2.80 7.81
CA TRP A 251 10.42 3.53 7.10
C TRP A 251 9.96 4.78 7.84
N PHE A 252 9.66 4.66 9.14
CA PHE A 252 9.22 5.80 9.95
C PHE A 252 10.32 6.86 10.10
N ASN A 253 11.60 6.45 10.23
CA ASN A 253 12.71 7.39 10.18
C ASN A 253 12.76 8.17 8.87
N TYR A 254 12.58 7.48 7.74
CA TYR A 254 12.56 8.14 6.43
C TYR A 254 11.36 9.09 6.27
N LEU A 255 10.16 8.66 6.68
CA LEU A 255 8.97 9.53 6.66
C LEU A 255 9.19 10.79 7.51
N ALA A 256 9.78 10.64 8.70
CA ALA A 256 10.07 11.74 9.59
C ALA A 256 11.10 12.74 8.99
N ASP A 257 12.15 12.22 8.34
CA ASP A 257 13.14 13.06 7.65
C ASP A 257 12.50 13.83 6.49
N MET A 258 11.74 13.15 5.63
CA MET A 258 11.08 13.76 4.47
C MET A 258 10.06 14.84 4.85
N ALA A 259 9.45 14.72 6.02
CA ALA A 259 8.44 15.66 6.51
C ALA A 259 9.00 16.68 7.53
N GLY A 260 10.30 16.63 7.85
CA GLY A 260 10.94 17.54 8.82
C GLY A 260 10.42 17.38 10.25
N LEU A 261 9.94 16.17 10.62
CA LEU A 261 9.33 15.94 11.93
C LEU A 261 10.35 15.90 13.07
N LYS A 262 11.62 15.60 12.76
CA LYS A 262 12.72 15.52 13.74
C LYS A 262 13.23 16.90 14.16
N ASP A 263 12.97 17.95 13.38
CA ASP A 263 13.48 19.31 13.61
C ASP A 263 12.61 20.13 14.59
N ASN A 264 11.55 19.56 15.11
CA ASN A 264 10.58 20.24 15.99
C ASN A 264 10.89 20.08 17.49
N GLU A 265 12.14 19.73 17.87
CA GLU A 265 12.59 19.68 19.28
C GLU A 265 13.13 21.04 19.79
#